data_f99e937e183251818194ee17a220b5b9
#
_entry.id   f99e937e183251818194ee17a220b5b9
#
_cell.length_a   1.000
_cell.length_b   1.000
_cell.length_c   1.000
_cell.angle_alpha   90.00
_cell.angle_beta   90.00
_cell.angle_gamma   90.00
#
_symmetry.space_group_name_H-M   'P 1'
#
loop_
_entity.id
_entity.type
_entity.pdbx_description
1 polymer ?
#
loop_
_entity_poly.entity_id
_entity_poly.type
_entity_poly.pdbx_seq_one_letter_code
_entity_poly.pdbx_strand_id
1 'polypeptide(L)'
;MKLSGKLFGAVLAGAMLAGAAAEAQEMKFFRIGTGSAGGTYFPIGGIIANGISNPPGSRPCDKGGTCGVPGLVAIAQSTNASAHNVTAINAGQMEAGLTGAATLFFAYHGEAKFEGKQKPKLRVIANLFPEDLHLVLPKGKKLGSLKDLKGKRVGIAQAGSGTQIAVEIILGEQGINRGNIDEAELNNSQSAERIADGQLDAYFYAAGTPVAAMIQLDNTKGMELYSFSDEEVKASNKAVPYYVPSTIKAGTYPGVQYDVNTLAVQGILVTSSDQPEDLIYEITKAMWNKTTRKLLDNGHAKGKVIRLETALKGIDGLKVPLHPGAEKYYKEVGLIN
;
A
#
# COMPACT_ATOMS: atom_id res chain seq x y z
N MET A 1 -91.00 -5.56 -38.55
CA MET A 1 -89.75 -5.20 -39.23
C MET A 1 -88.58 -5.64 -38.38
N LYS A 2 -87.81 -6.63 -38.88
CA LYS A 2 -86.69 -7.31 -38.16
C LYS A 2 -85.41 -6.59 -38.47
N LEU A 3 -84.70 -6.18 -37.48
CA LEU A 3 -83.29 -5.80 -37.64
C LEU A 3 -82.42 -6.74 -36.79
N SER A 4 -81.59 -7.46 -37.49
CA SER A 4 -80.59 -8.40 -36.97
C SER A 4 -79.29 -7.64 -36.71
N GLY A 5 -78.86 -7.60 -35.45
CA GLY A 5 -77.53 -7.09 -35.06
C GLY A 5 -76.48 -8.20 -35.02
N LYS A 6 -75.39 -8.05 -35.77
CA LYS A 6 -74.21 -8.92 -35.75
C LYS A 6 -73.29 -8.49 -34.64
N LEU A 7 -73.02 -9.43 -33.69
CA LEU A 7 -71.95 -9.31 -32.72
C LEU A 7 -70.59 -9.51 -33.43
N PHE A 8 -69.71 -8.50 -33.31
CA PHE A 8 -68.30 -8.63 -33.61
C PHE A 8 -67.55 -8.91 -32.28
N GLY A 9 -67.03 -10.11 -32.14
CA GLY A 9 -66.18 -10.46 -31.03
C GLY A 9 -64.76 -9.95 -31.32
N ALA A 10 -64.26 -9.07 -30.47
CA ALA A 10 -62.88 -8.63 -30.46
C ALA A 10 -62.06 -9.55 -29.53
N VAL A 11 -61.17 -10.36 -30.11
CA VAL A 11 -60.17 -11.17 -29.36
C VAL A 11 -59.02 -10.23 -29.02
N LEU A 12 -58.90 -9.80 -27.76
CA LEU A 12 -57.72 -9.15 -27.25
C LEU A 12 -56.62 -10.17 -27.00
N ALA A 13 -55.64 -10.26 -27.89
CA ALA A 13 -54.41 -10.97 -27.65
C ALA A 13 -53.53 -10.19 -26.64
N GLY A 14 -53.53 -10.63 -25.38
CA GLY A 14 -52.62 -10.10 -24.38
C GLY A 14 -51.19 -10.54 -24.66
N ALA A 15 -50.39 -9.66 -25.23
CA ALA A 15 -48.93 -9.86 -25.27
C ALA A 15 -48.37 -9.73 -23.86
N MET A 16 -48.04 -10.83 -23.21
CA MET A 16 -47.20 -10.82 -21.99
C MET A 16 -45.80 -10.38 -22.39
N LEU A 17 -45.51 -9.10 -22.16
CA LEU A 17 -44.15 -8.58 -22.07
C LEU A 17 -43.51 -9.22 -20.83
N ALA A 18 -42.81 -10.35 -20.99
CA ALA A 18 -41.86 -10.85 -20.03
C ALA A 18 -40.69 -9.85 -20.04
N GLY A 19 -40.81 -8.80 -19.24
CA GLY A 19 -39.71 -7.93 -18.92
C GLY A 19 -38.65 -8.74 -18.19
N ALA A 20 -37.56 -9.09 -18.86
CA ALA A 20 -36.37 -9.54 -18.19
C ALA A 20 -35.97 -8.42 -17.23
N ALA A 21 -36.27 -8.57 -15.95
CA ALA A 21 -35.68 -7.76 -14.90
C ALA A 21 -34.18 -7.95 -15.03
N ALA A 22 -33.50 -6.99 -15.66
CA ALA A 22 -32.05 -6.91 -15.53
C ALA A 22 -31.80 -6.76 -14.03
N GLU A 23 -31.35 -7.81 -13.38
CA GLU A 23 -30.86 -7.70 -12.00
C GLU A 23 -29.83 -6.58 -12.01
N ALA A 24 -30.17 -5.47 -11.35
CA ALA A 24 -29.24 -4.36 -11.17
C ALA A 24 -28.06 -4.95 -10.36
N GLN A 25 -26.93 -5.15 -11.02
CA GLN A 25 -25.75 -5.67 -10.38
C GLN A 25 -25.41 -4.76 -9.18
N GLU A 26 -25.46 -5.33 -7.97
CA GLU A 26 -25.21 -4.60 -6.73
C GLU A 26 -23.79 -4.06 -6.73
N MET A 27 -23.64 -2.75 -6.49
CA MET A 27 -22.33 -2.12 -6.38
C MET A 27 -21.72 -2.43 -5.02
N LYS A 28 -20.50 -2.97 -5.05
CA LYS A 28 -19.70 -3.22 -3.85
C LYS A 28 -18.54 -2.25 -3.78
N PHE A 29 -18.45 -1.49 -2.69
CA PHE A 29 -17.32 -0.59 -2.45
C PHE A 29 -16.20 -1.33 -1.74
N PHE A 30 -14.95 -1.06 -2.14
CA PHE A 30 -13.77 -1.68 -1.58
C PHE A 30 -12.67 -0.63 -1.41
N ARG A 31 -12.44 -0.21 -0.16
CA ARG A 31 -11.44 0.81 0.17
C ARG A 31 -10.10 0.16 0.44
N ILE A 32 -9.06 0.69 -0.20
CA ILE A 32 -7.68 0.27 0.00
C ILE A 32 -6.96 1.41 0.72
N GLY A 33 -6.67 1.22 2.02
CA GLY A 33 -5.88 2.16 2.80
C GLY A 33 -4.45 2.24 2.29
N THR A 34 -3.97 3.44 2.09
CA THR A 34 -2.65 3.68 1.50
C THR A 34 -1.74 4.47 2.45
N GLY A 35 -1.25 5.60 2.06
CA GLY A 35 -0.46 6.55 2.81
C GLY A 35 -0.70 7.96 2.28
N SER A 36 0.20 8.90 2.53
CA SER A 36 0.15 10.23 1.94
C SER A 36 0.32 10.18 0.42
N ALA A 37 -0.29 11.14 -0.29
CA ALA A 37 -0.27 11.19 -1.76
C ALA A 37 1.16 11.32 -2.34
N GLY A 38 2.09 11.96 -1.63
CA GLY A 38 3.49 12.09 -2.06
C GLY A 38 4.36 10.85 -1.81
N GLY A 39 3.79 9.78 -1.22
CA GLY A 39 4.46 8.50 -1.01
C GLY A 39 4.13 7.47 -2.09
N THR A 40 4.62 6.24 -1.94
CA THR A 40 4.46 5.16 -2.93
C THR A 40 3.16 4.38 -2.78
N TYR A 41 2.61 4.26 -1.57
CA TYR A 41 1.38 3.49 -1.34
C TYR A 41 0.19 4.04 -2.10
N PHE A 42 0.02 5.37 -2.15
CA PHE A 42 -1.15 5.98 -2.77
C PHE A 42 -1.22 5.70 -4.29
N PRO A 43 -0.19 5.98 -5.10
CA PRO A 43 -0.24 5.64 -6.52
C PRO A 43 -0.35 4.13 -6.78
N ILE A 44 0.34 3.28 -6.03
CA ILE A 44 0.24 1.82 -6.19
C ILE A 44 -1.17 1.33 -5.80
N GLY A 45 -1.73 1.79 -4.68
CA GLY A 45 -3.09 1.46 -4.28
C GLY A 45 -4.13 1.90 -5.33
N GLY A 46 -3.93 3.08 -5.95
CA GLY A 46 -4.76 3.56 -7.05
C GLY A 46 -4.70 2.67 -8.29
N ILE A 47 -3.51 2.21 -8.65
CA ILE A 47 -3.32 1.27 -9.78
C ILE A 47 -4.01 -0.06 -9.49
N ILE A 48 -3.83 -0.62 -8.28
CA ILE A 48 -4.50 -1.86 -7.86
C ILE A 48 -6.01 -1.66 -7.86
N ALA A 49 -6.51 -0.57 -7.26
CA ALA A 49 -7.93 -0.26 -7.23
C ALA A 49 -8.55 -0.20 -8.64
N ASN A 50 -7.87 0.48 -9.58
CA ASN A 50 -8.31 0.51 -10.98
C ASN A 50 -8.32 -0.88 -11.62
N GLY A 51 -7.28 -1.69 -11.36
CA GLY A 51 -7.15 -3.04 -11.94
C GLY A 51 -8.20 -4.03 -11.47
N ILE A 52 -8.64 -3.93 -10.20
CA ILE A 52 -9.63 -4.82 -9.62
C ILE A 52 -11.07 -4.32 -9.75
N SER A 53 -11.27 -3.05 -10.11
CA SER A 53 -12.61 -2.47 -10.30
C SER A 53 -13.23 -2.88 -11.63
N ASN A 54 -14.54 -3.16 -11.60
CA ASN A 54 -15.39 -3.34 -12.78
C ASN A 54 -16.83 -2.96 -12.43
N PRO A 55 -17.11 -1.63 -12.22
CA PRO A 55 -18.44 -1.16 -11.86
C PRO A 55 -19.46 -1.42 -12.97
N PRO A 56 -20.76 -1.41 -12.66
CA PRO A 56 -21.83 -1.54 -13.67
C PRO A 56 -21.66 -0.50 -14.78
N GLY A 57 -21.85 -0.93 -16.03
CA GLY A 57 -21.64 -0.06 -17.20
C GLY A 57 -20.20 0.09 -17.67
N SER A 58 -19.23 -0.56 -17.00
CA SER A 58 -17.85 -0.62 -17.47
C SER A 58 -17.74 -1.26 -18.85
N ARG A 59 -16.73 -0.83 -19.61
CA ARG A 59 -16.39 -1.49 -20.88
C ARG A 59 -16.03 -2.96 -20.62
N PRO A 60 -16.59 -3.92 -21.37
CA PRO A 60 -16.24 -5.34 -21.24
C PRO A 60 -14.75 -5.61 -21.40
N CYS A 61 -14.23 -6.59 -20.65
CA CYS A 61 -12.81 -6.94 -20.64
C CYS A 61 -12.29 -7.34 -22.04
N ASP A 62 -13.04 -8.11 -22.81
CA ASP A 62 -12.75 -8.54 -24.18
C ASP A 62 -12.72 -7.37 -25.18
N LYS A 63 -13.36 -6.25 -24.83
CA LYS A 63 -13.38 -4.99 -25.61
C LYS A 63 -12.38 -3.94 -25.09
N GLY A 64 -11.41 -4.36 -24.25
CA GLY A 64 -10.35 -3.49 -23.73
C GLY A 64 -10.73 -2.72 -22.47
N GLY A 65 -11.76 -3.15 -21.73
CA GLY A 65 -12.06 -2.67 -20.38
C GLY A 65 -11.16 -3.33 -19.33
N THR A 66 -11.35 -2.95 -18.06
CA THR A 66 -10.72 -3.64 -16.92
C THR A 66 -11.31 -5.03 -16.78
N CYS A 67 -10.44 -6.02 -16.50
CA CYS A 67 -10.88 -7.39 -16.17
C CYS A 67 -11.00 -7.54 -14.65
N GLY A 68 -11.57 -6.52 -13.99
CA GLY A 68 -11.80 -6.49 -12.55
C GLY A 68 -13.02 -7.32 -12.13
N VAL A 69 -13.32 -7.25 -10.84
CA VAL A 69 -14.45 -8.00 -10.23
C VAL A 69 -15.77 -7.33 -10.59
N PRO A 70 -16.72 -8.02 -11.21
CA PRO A 70 -18.00 -7.44 -11.60
C PRO A 70 -18.77 -6.80 -10.44
N GLY A 71 -19.23 -5.55 -10.63
CA GLY A 71 -19.92 -4.77 -9.60
C GLY A 71 -18.99 -4.11 -8.57
N LEU A 72 -17.69 -4.37 -8.58
CA LEU A 72 -16.75 -3.79 -7.62
C LEU A 72 -16.33 -2.37 -8.01
N VAL A 73 -16.41 -1.46 -7.03
CA VAL A 73 -15.84 -0.10 -7.07
C VAL A 73 -14.74 -0.03 -6.01
N ALA A 74 -13.51 -0.26 -6.41
CA ALA A 74 -12.37 -0.12 -5.51
C ALA A 74 -11.79 1.29 -5.58
N ILE A 75 -11.38 1.83 -4.43
CA ILE A 75 -10.75 3.16 -4.32
C ILE A 75 -9.52 3.11 -3.42
N ALA A 76 -8.49 3.86 -3.79
CA ALA A 76 -7.35 4.13 -2.91
C ALA A 76 -7.70 5.28 -1.96
N GLN A 77 -7.59 5.04 -0.67
CA GLN A 77 -7.83 6.04 0.36
C GLN A 77 -6.51 6.48 0.98
N SER A 78 -6.24 7.79 0.96
CA SER A 78 -5.09 8.36 1.68
C SER A 78 -5.30 8.23 3.18
N THR A 79 -4.28 7.75 3.90
CA THR A 79 -4.30 7.48 5.33
C THR A 79 -2.97 7.84 5.99
N ASN A 80 -2.85 7.58 7.29
CA ASN A 80 -1.58 7.68 8.01
C ASN A 80 -0.68 6.44 7.82
N ALA A 81 -0.92 5.64 6.80
CA ALA A 81 -0.15 4.46 6.40
C ALA A 81 -0.26 3.25 7.38
N SER A 82 0.82 2.46 7.49
CA SER A 82 0.81 1.07 7.95
C SER A 82 0.04 0.78 9.23
N ALA A 83 0.35 1.45 10.35
CA ALA A 83 -0.29 1.14 11.63
C ALA A 83 -1.75 1.60 11.68
N HIS A 84 -2.07 2.71 10.99
CA HIS A 84 -3.46 3.14 10.80
C HIS A 84 -4.23 2.08 10.00
N ASN A 85 -3.68 1.63 8.85
CA ASN A 85 -4.34 0.69 7.96
C ASN A 85 -4.64 -0.65 8.65
N VAL A 86 -3.65 -1.28 9.30
CA VAL A 86 -3.86 -2.55 10.02
C VAL A 86 -4.87 -2.42 11.16
N THR A 87 -4.93 -1.25 11.82
CA THR A 87 -5.91 -0.98 12.87
C THR A 87 -7.33 -0.85 12.31
N ALA A 88 -7.48 -0.07 11.24
CA ALA A 88 -8.77 0.15 10.57
C ALA A 88 -9.33 -1.14 9.95
N ILE A 89 -8.47 -1.96 9.31
CA ILE A 89 -8.86 -3.26 8.75
C ILE A 89 -9.34 -4.21 9.85
N ASN A 90 -8.58 -4.34 10.94
CA ASN A 90 -8.96 -5.21 12.05
C ASN A 90 -10.27 -4.76 12.74
N ALA A 91 -10.58 -3.47 12.69
CA ALA A 91 -11.82 -2.89 13.24
C ALA A 91 -13.00 -2.95 12.25
N GLY A 92 -12.83 -3.46 11.02
CA GLY A 92 -13.87 -3.48 9.99
C GLY A 92 -14.19 -2.12 9.38
N GLN A 93 -13.32 -1.12 9.59
CA GLN A 93 -13.49 0.24 9.08
C GLN A 93 -12.91 0.42 7.66
N MET A 94 -12.18 -0.59 7.16
CA MET A 94 -11.54 -0.59 5.86
C MET A 94 -11.42 -2.03 5.35
N GLU A 95 -11.63 -2.24 4.06
CA GLU A 95 -11.67 -3.58 3.47
C GLU A 95 -10.26 -4.16 3.26
N ALA A 96 -9.31 -3.32 2.82
CA ALA A 96 -7.92 -3.71 2.60
C ALA A 96 -6.98 -2.51 2.83
N GLY A 97 -5.67 -2.76 2.82
CA GLY A 97 -4.68 -1.68 2.90
C GLY A 97 -3.25 -2.16 2.69
N LEU A 98 -2.36 -1.20 2.46
CA LEU A 98 -0.93 -1.44 2.35
C LEU A 98 -0.27 -1.24 3.71
N THR A 99 0.69 -2.10 4.02
CA THR A 99 1.45 -2.03 5.27
C THR A 99 2.86 -2.59 5.07
N GLY A 100 3.84 -2.07 5.80
CA GLY A 100 5.16 -2.68 5.86
C GLY A 100 5.14 -4.00 6.65
N ALA A 101 5.95 -4.97 6.25
CA ALA A 101 6.01 -6.30 6.84
C ALA A 101 6.29 -6.26 8.36
N ALA A 102 7.20 -5.40 8.83
CA ALA A 102 7.47 -5.23 10.25
C ALA A 102 6.23 -4.76 11.04
N THR A 103 5.51 -3.77 10.52
CA THR A 103 4.27 -3.28 11.16
C THR A 103 3.19 -4.35 11.17
N LEU A 104 3.05 -5.12 10.10
CA LEU A 104 2.11 -6.24 10.02
C LEU A 104 2.43 -7.30 11.09
N PHE A 105 3.71 -7.66 11.21
CA PHE A 105 4.18 -8.59 12.23
C PHE A 105 3.85 -8.09 13.63
N PHE A 106 4.25 -6.88 13.99
CA PHE A 106 3.97 -6.30 15.30
C PHE A 106 2.46 -6.23 15.60
N ALA A 107 1.66 -5.83 14.61
CA ALA A 107 0.22 -5.70 14.81
C ALA A 107 -0.47 -7.05 15.02
N TYR A 108 -0.10 -8.07 14.25
CA TYR A 108 -0.70 -9.39 14.36
C TYR A 108 -0.32 -10.10 15.66
N HIS A 109 0.96 -10.03 16.06
CA HIS A 109 1.48 -10.69 17.25
C HIS A 109 1.31 -9.88 18.54
N GLY A 110 1.00 -8.59 18.44
CA GLY A 110 0.84 -7.73 19.62
C GLY A 110 2.17 -7.32 20.23
N GLU A 111 3.13 -6.93 19.38
CA GLU A 111 4.46 -6.51 19.80
C GLU A 111 4.69 -5.01 19.56
N ALA A 112 5.74 -4.45 20.13
CA ALA A 112 6.12 -3.04 20.03
C ALA A 112 4.91 -2.12 20.36
N LYS A 113 4.55 -1.20 19.46
CA LYS A 113 3.42 -0.26 19.65
C LYS A 113 2.05 -0.95 19.79
N PHE A 114 1.96 -2.25 19.46
CA PHE A 114 0.73 -3.05 19.54
C PHE A 114 0.71 -4.00 20.74
N GLU A 115 1.61 -3.85 21.71
CA GLU A 115 1.60 -4.66 22.93
C GLU A 115 0.24 -4.60 23.63
N GLY A 116 -0.36 -5.79 23.89
CA GLY A 116 -1.70 -5.91 24.41
C GLY A 116 -2.85 -5.48 23.48
N LYS A 117 -2.55 -5.18 22.19
CA LYS A 117 -3.52 -4.67 21.19
C LYS A 117 -3.43 -5.42 19.86
N GLN A 118 -3.32 -6.74 19.92
CA GLN A 118 -3.23 -7.61 18.74
C GLN A 118 -4.32 -7.34 17.70
N LYS A 119 -3.98 -7.63 16.44
CA LYS A 119 -4.88 -7.48 15.29
C LYS A 119 -5.10 -8.83 14.60
N PRO A 120 -5.81 -9.80 15.25
CA PRO A 120 -5.87 -11.19 14.80
C PRO A 120 -6.67 -11.40 13.52
N LYS A 121 -7.48 -10.42 13.09
CA LYS A 121 -8.24 -10.53 11.85
C LYS A 121 -7.42 -10.25 10.59
N LEU A 122 -6.19 -9.77 10.70
CA LEU A 122 -5.35 -9.46 9.55
C LEU A 122 -5.03 -10.73 8.74
N ARG A 123 -5.13 -10.62 7.41
CA ARG A 123 -4.79 -11.66 6.43
C ARG A 123 -3.98 -11.05 5.29
N VAL A 124 -2.99 -11.77 4.83
CA VAL A 124 -2.18 -11.34 3.69
C VAL A 124 -2.90 -11.66 2.39
N ILE A 125 -2.88 -10.70 1.45
CA ILE A 125 -3.23 -10.96 0.05
C ILE A 125 -1.95 -11.18 -0.76
N ALA A 126 -0.99 -10.22 -0.72
CA ALA A 126 0.23 -10.32 -1.51
C ALA A 126 1.37 -9.47 -0.93
N ASN A 127 2.60 -9.96 -1.12
CA ASN A 127 3.81 -9.13 -1.11
C ASN A 127 3.87 -8.28 -2.38
N LEU A 128 4.26 -7.01 -2.28
CA LEU A 128 4.23 -6.07 -3.39
C LEU A 128 5.63 -5.63 -3.86
N PHE A 129 6.33 -4.88 -3.02
CA PHE A 129 7.61 -4.26 -3.38
C PHE A 129 8.44 -3.90 -2.14
N PRO A 130 9.77 -3.79 -2.27
CA PRO A 130 10.62 -3.32 -1.19
C PRO A 130 10.48 -1.80 -1.01
N GLU A 131 10.49 -1.37 0.25
CA GLU A 131 10.45 0.00 0.72
C GLU A 131 11.76 0.34 1.40
N ASP A 132 12.56 1.19 0.77
CA ASP A 132 13.84 1.61 1.32
C ASP A 132 13.65 2.69 2.40
N LEU A 133 14.38 2.61 3.50
CA LEU A 133 14.40 3.63 4.54
C LEU A 133 15.31 4.78 4.13
N HIS A 134 14.73 5.93 3.83
CA HIS A 134 15.47 7.14 3.55
C HIS A 134 15.70 7.93 4.83
N LEU A 135 16.90 8.48 4.98
CA LEU A 135 17.17 9.60 5.87
C LEU A 135 17.62 10.77 4.99
N VAL A 136 16.72 11.73 4.82
CA VAL A 136 16.89 12.87 3.92
C VAL A 136 17.45 14.06 4.68
N LEU A 137 18.44 14.72 4.09
CA LEU A 137 19.10 15.91 4.60
C LEU A 137 18.98 17.06 3.60
N PRO A 138 19.05 18.32 4.04
CA PRO A 138 19.19 19.45 3.14
C PRO A 138 20.45 19.33 2.28
N LYS A 139 20.44 19.88 1.06
CA LYS A 139 21.57 19.88 0.13
C LYS A 139 22.85 20.41 0.80
N GLY A 140 23.96 19.71 0.62
CA GLY A 140 25.28 20.03 1.18
C GLY A 140 25.44 19.74 2.68
N LYS A 141 24.40 19.21 3.36
CA LYS A 141 24.51 18.75 4.76
C LYS A 141 24.94 17.29 4.81
N LYS A 142 25.70 16.95 5.84
CA LYS A 142 26.19 15.58 6.09
C LYS A 142 26.08 15.25 7.57
N LEU A 143 25.94 13.98 7.89
CA LEU A 143 26.07 13.43 9.23
C LEU A 143 27.25 12.47 9.23
N GLY A 144 28.02 12.44 10.29
CA GLY A 144 29.08 11.45 10.52
C GLY A 144 28.50 10.12 11.04
N SER A 145 27.39 10.19 11.77
CA SER A 145 26.65 9.05 12.30
C SER A 145 25.21 9.44 12.64
N LEU A 146 24.34 8.46 12.90
CA LEU A 146 22.98 8.72 13.40
C LEU A 146 22.98 9.51 14.72
N LYS A 147 24.03 9.39 15.54
CA LYS A 147 24.16 10.13 16.80
C LYS A 147 24.21 11.64 16.63
N ASP A 148 24.58 12.11 15.45
CA ASP A 148 24.63 13.54 15.12
C ASP A 148 23.23 14.17 14.97
N LEU A 149 22.17 13.34 14.99
CA LEU A 149 20.79 13.80 15.05
C LEU A 149 20.40 14.38 16.42
N LYS A 150 21.17 14.13 17.49
CA LYS A 150 20.90 14.70 18.81
C LYS A 150 20.86 16.23 18.74
N GLY A 151 19.81 16.81 19.31
CA GLY A 151 19.56 18.26 19.29
C GLY A 151 19.14 18.82 17.95
N LYS A 152 18.89 17.99 16.93
CA LYS A 152 18.40 18.39 15.61
C LYS A 152 16.89 18.34 15.52
N ARG A 153 16.32 19.11 14.58
CA ARG A 153 14.92 19.07 14.17
C ARG A 153 14.73 17.91 13.19
N VAL A 154 14.10 16.83 13.64
CA VAL A 154 14.04 15.57 12.89
C VAL A 154 12.61 15.17 12.62
N GLY A 155 12.24 15.03 11.34
CA GLY A 155 10.99 14.39 10.91
C GLY A 155 11.06 12.88 11.14
N ILE A 156 10.22 12.35 12.03
CA ILE A 156 10.16 10.91 12.35
C ILE A 156 9.00 10.20 11.68
N ALA A 157 8.45 10.79 10.64
CA ALA A 157 7.22 10.43 9.95
C ALA A 157 5.96 10.68 10.79
N GLN A 158 4.79 10.58 10.13
CA GLN A 158 3.50 10.87 10.76
C GLN A 158 3.10 9.81 11.78
N ALA A 159 2.36 10.24 12.81
CA ALA A 159 1.76 9.34 13.78
C ALA A 159 0.91 8.25 13.11
N GLY A 160 1.10 7.00 13.52
CA GLY A 160 0.38 5.86 12.93
C GLY A 160 1.00 5.33 11.63
N SER A 161 2.19 5.79 11.23
CA SER A 161 2.95 5.20 10.12
C SER A 161 3.86 4.06 10.61
N GLY A 162 4.18 3.14 9.68
CA GLY A 162 5.18 2.09 9.94
C GLY A 162 6.60 2.66 10.02
N THR A 163 6.89 3.74 9.31
CA THR A 163 8.17 4.46 9.39
C THR A 163 8.41 4.97 10.80
N GLN A 164 7.42 5.60 11.44
CA GLN A 164 7.58 6.10 12.81
C GLN A 164 7.97 4.97 13.78
N ILE A 165 7.26 3.82 13.71
CA ILE A 165 7.56 2.68 14.58
C ILE A 165 9.00 2.19 14.40
N ALA A 166 9.44 2.02 13.14
CA ALA A 166 10.78 1.53 12.84
C ALA A 166 11.85 2.54 13.28
N VAL A 167 11.64 3.83 13.00
CA VAL A 167 12.58 4.89 13.33
C VAL A 167 12.76 5.06 14.84
N GLU A 168 11.68 5.00 15.62
CA GLU A 168 11.77 5.03 17.09
C GLU A 168 12.65 3.90 17.64
N ILE A 169 12.52 2.68 17.09
CA ILE A 169 13.35 1.53 17.48
C ILE A 169 14.80 1.75 17.03
N ILE A 170 15.04 2.12 15.76
CA ILE A 170 16.38 2.35 15.20
C ILE A 170 17.13 3.44 15.95
N LEU A 171 16.47 4.55 16.24
CA LEU A 171 17.07 5.64 17.01
C LEU A 171 17.34 5.22 18.46
N GLY A 172 16.44 4.43 19.05
CA GLY A 172 16.60 3.86 20.39
C GLY A 172 17.90 3.05 20.53
N GLU A 173 18.24 2.21 19.52
CA GLU A 173 19.50 1.46 19.48
C GLU A 173 20.74 2.37 19.44
N GLN A 174 20.61 3.60 18.97
CA GLN A 174 21.67 4.61 18.97
C GLN A 174 21.69 5.47 20.23
N GLY A 175 20.85 5.15 21.24
CA GLY A 175 20.67 5.95 22.44
C GLY A 175 20.05 7.32 22.16
N ILE A 176 19.18 7.39 21.15
CA ILE A 176 18.43 8.58 20.79
C ILE A 176 16.95 8.30 21.06
N ASN A 177 16.32 9.13 21.85
CA ASN A 177 14.88 9.07 22.14
C ASN A 177 14.24 10.42 21.87
N ARG A 178 12.91 10.50 22.04
CA ARG A 178 12.13 11.71 21.81
C ARG A 178 12.65 12.96 22.56
N GLY A 179 13.27 12.79 23.72
CA GLY A 179 13.87 13.90 24.47
C GLY A 179 15.25 14.37 23.96
N ASN A 180 15.86 13.63 23.03
CA ASN A 180 17.18 13.97 22.49
C ASN A 180 17.15 14.70 21.15
N ILE A 181 15.99 14.77 20.49
CA ILE A 181 15.75 15.44 19.21
C ILE A 181 14.55 16.38 19.34
N ASP A 182 14.49 17.40 18.49
CA ASP A 182 13.26 18.17 18.26
C ASP A 182 12.46 17.47 17.16
N GLU A 183 11.54 16.60 17.58
CA GLU A 183 10.83 15.71 16.67
C GLU A 183 9.65 16.37 15.97
N ALA A 184 9.43 16.02 14.70
CA ALA A 184 8.27 16.42 13.93
C ALA A 184 7.55 15.21 13.36
N GLU A 185 6.27 15.03 13.71
CA GLU A 185 5.39 13.99 13.21
C GLU A 185 4.69 14.43 11.93
N LEU A 186 5.41 14.43 10.82
CA LEU A 186 4.97 14.96 9.53
C LEU A 186 4.91 13.85 8.47
N ASN A 187 3.98 13.98 7.53
CA ASN A 187 4.00 13.11 6.35
C ASN A 187 5.16 13.51 5.40
N ASN A 188 5.41 12.66 4.38
CA ASN A 188 6.54 12.86 3.49
C ASN A 188 6.54 14.21 2.77
N SER A 189 5.40 14.66 2.23
CA SER A 189 5.30 15.96 1.54
C SER A 189 5.59 17.11 2.48
N GLN A 190 5.00 17.11 3.67
CA GLN A 190 5.24 18.11 4.69
C GLN A 190 6.72 18.15 5.15
N SER A 191 7.33 16.95 5.31
CA SER A 191 8.75 16.86 5.69
C SER A 191 9.65 17.41 4.59
N ALA A 192 9.38 17.08 3.32
CA ALA A 192 10.12 17.61 2.18
C ALA A 192 10.02 19.14 2.07
N GLU A 193 8.82 19.71 2.27
CA GLU A 193 8.59 21.15 2.32
C GLU A 193 9.39 21.80 3.47
N ARG A 194 9.36 21.21 4.66
CA ARG A 194 10.12 21.71 5.82
C ARG A 194 11.65 21.65 5.64
N ILE A 195 12.16 20.63 4.94
CA ILE A 195 13.58 20.60 4.51
C ILE A 195 13.85 21.73 3.54
N ALA A 196 13.00 21.94 2.52
CA ALA A 196 13.15 23.01 1.53
C ALA A 196 13.17 24.40 2.16
N ASP A 197 12.42 24.62 3.24
CA ASP A 197 12.28 25.87 3.98
C ASP A 197 13.32 26.03 5.12
N GLY A 198 14.22 25.05 5.31
CA GLY A 198 15.21 25.07 6.39
C GLY A 198 14.61 24.89 7.79
N GLN A 199 13.40 24.36 7.90
CA GLN A 199 12.69 24.13 9.16
C GLN A 199 12.95 22.74 9.75
N LEU A 200 13.51 21.80 8.98
CA LEU A 200 14.02 20.51 9.44
C LEU A 200 15.49 20.37 9.08
N ASP A 201 16.22 19.64 9.92
CA ASP A 201 17.62 19.29 9.70
C ASP A 201 17.75 17.90 9.06
N ALA A 202 16.75 17.02 9.25
CA ALA A 202 16.66 15.70 8.64
C ALA A 202 15.22 15.18 8.71
N TYR A 203 14.87 14.20 7.87
CA TYR A 203 13.67 13.38 8.09
C TYR A 203 13.82 11.95 7.58
N PHE A 204 13.15 11.04 8.24
CA PHE A 204 13.04 9.64 7.86
C PHE A 204 11.77 9.35 7.06
N TYR A 205 11.90 8.46 6.07
CA TYR A 205 10.74 7.92 5.36
C TYR A 205 11.04 6.57 4.71
N ALA A 206 10.26 5.54 5.04
CA ALA A 206 10.32 4.25 4.38
C ALA A 206 9.29 4.20 3.24
N ALA A 207 9.76 3.96 2.02
CA ALA A 207 8.90 3.90 0.84
C ALA A 207 9.56 3.18 -0.33
N GLY A 208 8.75 2.77 -1.30
CA GLY A 208 9.26 2.27 -2.59
C GLY A 208 9.90 3.39 -3.41
N THR A 209 11.19 3.24 -3.70
CA THR A 209 11.99 4.18 -4.49
C THR A 209 11.69 4.12 -6.00
N PRO A 210 11.71 5.25 -6.73
CA PRO A 210 11.85 6.63 -6.23
C PRO A 210 10.55 7.19 -5.66
N VAL A 211 10.66 8.15 -4.72
CA VAL A 211 9.53 8.77 -4.02
C VAL A 211 9.22 10.14 -4.62
N ALA A 212 7.99 10.39 -5.00
CA ALA A 212 7.60 11.59 -5.74
C ALA A 212 7.94 12.91 -5.02
N ALA A 213 7.66 13.03 -3.72
CA ALA A 213 7.97 14.24 -2.97
C ALA A 213 9.49 14.46 -2.81
N MET A 214 10.29 13.39 -2.78
CA MET A 214 11.75 13.50 -2.76
C MET A 214 12.31 13.91 -4.12
N ILE A 215 11.74 13.40 -5.24
CA ILE A 215 12.09 13.87 -6.58
C ILE A 215 11.80 15.36 -6.71
N GLN A 216 10.65 15.83 -6.21
CA GLN A 216 10.29 17.25 -6.24
C GLN A 216 11.25 18.08 -5.41
N LEU A 217 11.60 17.67 -4.19
CA LEU A 217 12.57 18.34 -3.32
C LEU A 217 13.95 18.42 -4.01
N ASP A 218 14.40 17.30 -4.55
CA ASP A 218 15.72 17.23 -5.19
C ASP A 218 15.80 18.13 -6.43
N ASN A 219 14.77 18.18 -7.27
CA ASN A 219 14.70 19.04 -8.45
C ASN A 219 14.61 20.54 -8.12
N THR A 220 14.08 20.92 -6.96
CA THR A 220 13.82 22.33 -6.61
C THR A 220 14.90 22.95 -5.70
N LYS A 221 15.32 22.21 -4.70
CA LYS A 221 16.28 22.70 -3.66
C LYS A 221 17.49 21.80 -3.56
N GLY A 222 17.45 20.60 -4.13
CA GLY A 222 18.41 19.55 -3.89
C GLY A 222 18.28 18.92 -2.51
N MET A 223 18.80 17.72 -2.38
CA MET A 223 18.86 16.99 -1.11
C MET A 223 20.11 16.11 -1.06
N GLU A 224 20.43 15.64 0.13
CA GLU A 224 21.37 14.54 0.35
C GLU A 224 20.61 13.36 0.99
N LEU A 225 21.09 12.16 0.75
CA LEU A 225 20.66 10.99 1.50
C LEU A 225 21.79 10.51 2.38
N TYR A 226 21.49 10.29 3.64
CA TYR A 226 22.43 9.67 4.57
C TYR A 226 22.63 8.21 4.22
N SER A 227 23.89 7.79 4.04
CA SER A 227 24.26 6.40 3.88
C SER A 227 24.62 5.83 5.25
N PHE A 228 23.84 4.85 5.70
CA PHE A 228 24.07 4.18 6.99
C PHE A 228 25.39 3.43 6.94
N SER A 229 26.14 3.42 8.05
CA SER A 229 27.31 2.55 8.16
C SER A 229 26.89 1.07 8.24
N ASP A 230 27.81 0.16 7.97
CA ASP A 230 27.51 -1.28 8.04
C ASP A 230 27.12 -1.70 9.47
N GLU A 231 27.70 -1.07 10.50
CA GLU A 231 27.36 -1.26 11.89
C GLU A 231 25.94 -0.78 12.20
N GLU A 232 25.54 0.39 11.68
CA GLU A 232 24.18 0.94 11.84
C GLU A 232 23.16 0.06 11.13
N VAL A 233 23.46 -0.40 9.91
CA VAL A 233 22.61 -1.34 9.18
C VAL A 233 22.44 -2.63 9.96
N LYS A 234 23.54 -3.22 10.46
CA LYS A 234 23.51 -4.47 11.24
C LYS A 234 22.73 -4.31 12.54
N ALA A 235 22.94 -3.24 13.28
CA ALA A 235 22.21 -2.95 14.52
C ALA A 235 20.72 -2.78 14.26
N SER A 236 20.36 -1.98 13.24
CA SER A 236 18.97 -1.73 12.86
C SER A 236 18.27 -2.99 12.35
N ASN A 237 18.94 -3.82 11.53
CA ASN A 237 18.41 -5.10 11.06
C ASN A 237 18.10 -6.07 12.22
N LYS A 238 18.95 -6.06 13.25
CA LYS A 238 18.71 -6.86 14.46
C LYS A 238 17.54 -6.34 15.30
N ALA A 239 17.38 -5.02 15.38
CA ALA A 239 16.41 -4.36 16.25
C ALA A 239 14.99 -4.37 15.66
N VAL A 240 14.86 -4.21 14.34
CA VAL A 240 13.55 -4.13 13.66
C VAL A 240 13.36 -5.35 12.77
N PRO A 241 12.47 -6.28 13.13
CA PRO A 241 12.19 -7.46 12.33
C PRO A 241 11.79 -7.09 10.89
N TYR A 242 12.22 -7.90 9.93
CA TYR A 242 11.88 -7.76 8.49
C TYR A 242 12.45 -6.52 7.79
N TYR A 243 13.25 -5.69 8.47
CA TYR A 243 14.11 -4.73 7.82
C TYR A 243 15.43 -5.41 7.47
N VAL A 244 15.76 -5.46 6.18
CA VAL A 244 16.97 -6.13 5.67
C VAL A 244 17.89 -5.12 5.00
N PRO A 245 19.22 -5.39 4.94
CA PRO A 245 20.16 -4.53 4.23
C PRO A 245 19.70 -4.26 2.78
N SER A 246 19.80 -3.01 2.36
CA SER A 246 19.43 -2.54 1.01
C SER A 246 20.36 -1.42 0.54
N THR A 247 20.30 -1.15 -0.76
CA THR A 247 21.05 -0.04 -1.37
C THR A 247 20.13 0.74 -2.32
N ILE A 248 19.99 2.04 -2.08
CA ILE A 248 19.40 2.95 -3.07
C ILE A 248 20.51 3.31 -4.05
N LYS A 249 20.35 2.94 -5.32
CA LYS A 249 21.39 3.11 -6.34
C LYS A 249 21.59 4.57 -6.71
N ALA A 250 22.84 4.92 -7.02
CA ALA A 250 23.23 6.21 -7.61
C ALA A 250 22.31 6.57 -8.78
N GLY A 251 21.89 7.83 -8.89
CA GLY A 251 20.99 8.29 -9.94
C GLY A 251 19.51 7.92 -9.77
N THR A 252 19.12 7.22 -8.68
CA THR A 252 17.70 7.02 -8.33
C THR A 252 16.97 8.35 -8.14
N TYR A 253 17.65 9.30 -7.54
CA TYR A 253 17.28 10.72 -7.46
C TYR A 253 18.31 11.54 -8.22
N PRO A 254 17.92 12.53 -9.05
CA PRO A 254 18.82 13.24 -9.94
C PRO A 254 20.05 13.87 -9.27
N GLY A 255 19.89 14.41 -8.06
CA GLY A 255 20.97 15.03 -7.29
C GLY A 255 21.82 14.06 -6.46
N VAL A 256 21.41 12.80 -6.31
CA VAL A 256 22.10 11.78 -5.50
C VAL A 256 22.87 10.84 -6.43
N GLN A 257 24.15 11.13 -6.66
CA GLN A 257 25.02 10.42 -7.59
C GLN A 257 25.95 9.40 -6.94
N TYR A 258 25.55 8.88 -5.77
CA TYR A 258 26.26 7.86 -5.01
C TYR A 258 25.29 6.78 -4.53
N ASP A 259 25.79 5.56 -4.33
CA ASP A 259 25.02 4.49 -3.71
C ASP A 259 24.80 4.82 -2.23
N VAL A 260 23.57 4.62 -1.76
CA VAL A 260 23.16 4.86 -0.37
C VAL A 260 22.89 3.54 0.30
N ASN A 261 23.75 3.15 1.25
CA ASN A 261 23.55 1.98 2.09
C ASN A 261 22.41 2.25 3.08
N THR A 262 21.44 1.35 3.16
CA THR A 262 20.24 1.51 3.97
C THR A 262 19.60 0.17 4.33
N LEU A 263 18.35 0.20 4.79
CA LEU A 263 17.52 -0.98 5.03
C LEU A 263 16.24 -0.89 4.19
N ALA A 264 15.67 -2.04 3.87
CA ALA A 264 14.37 -2.12 3.23
C ALA A 264 13.44 -3.09 3.96
N VAL A 265 12.16 -2.81 3.90
CA VAL A 265 11.07 -3.68 4.37
C VAL A 265 10.13 -3.98 3.20
N GLN A 266 9.45 -5.13 3.20
CA GLN A 266 8.46 -5.42 2.16
C GLN A 266 7.15 -4.70 2.44
N GLY A 267 6.59 -4.07 1.40
CA GLY A 267 5.22 -3.57 1.38
C GLY A 267 4.25 -4.69 1.05
N ILE A 268 3.25 -4.87 1.89
CA ILE A 268 2.29 -5.98 1.85
C ILE A 268 0.88 -5.44 1.66
N LEU A 269 0.10 -6.06 0.78
CA LEU A 269 -1.34 -5.86 0.70
C LEU A 269 -2.04 -6.81 1.66
N VAL A 270 -2.84 -6.26 2.56
CA VAL A 270 -3.56 -7.00 3.61
C VAL A 270 -5.04 -6.69 3.61
N THR A 271 -5.82 -7.61 4.15
CA THR A 271 -7.27 -7.51 4.33
C THR A 271 -7.69 -8.12 5.67
N SER A 272 -9.01 -8.16 5.96
CA SER A 272 -9.57 -8.81 7.14
C SER A 272 -10.02 -10.24 6.84
N SER A 273 -9.92 -11.14 7.84
CA SER A 273 -10.57 -12.46 7.80
C SER A 273 -12.10 -12.39 7.66
N ASP A 274 -12.69 -11.23 7.91
CA ASP A 274 -14.14 -11.03 7.80
C ASP A 274 -14.58 -10.79 6.34
N GLN A 275 -13.63 -10.57 5.41
CA GLN A 275 -13.97 -10.43 3.99
C GLN A 275 -14.40 -11.78 3.39
N PRO A 276 -15.41 -11.81 2.51
CA PRO A 276 -15.84 -13.04 1.87
C PRO A 276 -14.74 -13.71 1.03
N GLU A 277 -14.60 -15.04 1.16
CA GLU A 277 -13.57 -15.81 0.45
C GLU A 277 -13.63 -15.59 -1.05
N ASP A 278 -14.82 -15.72 -1.65
CA ASP A 278 -14.99 -15.57 -3.10
C ASP A 278 -14.66 -14.17 -3.58
N LEU A 279 -14.96 -13.11 -2.78
CA LEU A 279 -14.59 -11.75 -3.13
C LEU A 279 -13.07 -11.59 -3.19
N ILE A 280 -12.37 -12.05 -2.16
CA ILE A 280 -10.89 -11.91 -2.13
C ILE A 280 -10.22 -12.84 -3.15
N TYR A 281 -10.81 -14.01 -3.46
CA TYR A 281 -10.33 -14.82 -4.57
C TYR A 281 -10.43 -14.07 -5.91
N GLU A 282 -11.57 -13.48 -6.23
CA GLU A 282 -11.76 -12.71 -7.48
C GLU A 282 -10.87 -11.45 -7.51
N ILE A 283 -10.71 -10.75 -6.38
CA ILE A 283 -9.78 -9.60 -6.27
C ILE A 283 -8.34 -10.05 -6.54
N THR A 284 -7.90 -11.15 -5.93
CA THR A 284 -6.54 -11.67 -6.13
C THR A 284 -6.31 -12.05 -7.59
N LYS A 285 -7.27 -12.74 -8.22
CA LYS A 285 -7.24 -13.08 -9.63
C LYS A 285 -7.20 -11.85 -10.55
N ALA A 286 -8.03 -10.84 -10.26
CA ALA A 286 -8.06 -9.59 -11.00
C ALA A 286 -6.74 -8.81 -10.87
N MET A 287 -6.11 -8.84 -9.71
CA MET A 287 -4.83 -8.19 -9.45
C MET A 287 -3.69 -8.72 -10.34
N TRP A 288 -3.73 -10.01 -10.70
CA TRP A 288 -2.68 -10.67 -11.48
C TRP A 288 -3.00 -10.85 -12.97
N ASN A 289 -4.14 -10.33 -13.44
CA ASN A 289 -4.50 -10.44 -14.85
C ASN A 289 -3.64 -9.53 -15.76
N LYS A 290 -3.70 -9.79 -17.07
CA LYS A 290 -2.91 -9.06 -18.08
C LYS A 290 -3.21 -7.56 -18.12
N THR A 291 -4.44 -7.15 -17.83
CA THR A 291 -4.84 -5.72 -17.85
C THR A 291 -4.23 -4.98 -16.65
N THR A 292 -4.38 -5.54 -15.44
CA THR A 292 -3.75 -5.00 -14.23
C THR A 292 -2.22 -4.99 -14.34
N ARG A 293 -1.62 -6.02 -14.99
CA ARG A 293 -0.20 -6.04 -15.27
C ARG A 293 0.26 -4.83 -16.08
N LYS A 294 -0.49 -4.46 -17.14
CA LYS A 294 -0.19 -3.27 -17.95
C LYS A 294 -0.32 -1.97 -17.15
N LEU A 295 -1.32 -1.88 -16.28
CA LEU A 295 -1.48 -0.72 -15.40
C LEU A 295 -0.30 -0.58 -14.44
N LEU A 296 0.16 -1.67 -13.82
CA LEU A 296 1.32 -1.69 -12.94
C LEU A 296 2.61 -1.33 -13.67
N ASP A 297 2.85 -1.90 -14.85
CA ASP A 297 4.08 -1.65 -15.64
C ASP A 297 4.23 -0.18 -16.08
N ASN A 298 3.11 0.49 -16.36
CA ASN A 298 3.09 1.85 -16.90
C ASN A 298 2.81 2.93 -15.84
N GLY A 299 2.20 2.56 -14.72
CA GLY A 299 1.71 3.55 -13.75
C GLY A 299 2.73 3.99 -12.69
N HIS A 300 3.69 3.14 -12.35
CA HIS A 300 4.70 3.47 -11.34
C HIS A 300 5.95 2.57 -11.46
N ALA A 301 7.14 3.11 -11.12
CA ALA A 301 8.39 2.35 -11.16
C ALA A 301 8.32 1.05 -10.32
N LYS A 302 7.77 1.13 -9.10
CA LYS A 302 7.56 -0.06 -8.24
C LYS A 302 6.46 -1.00 -8.75
N GLY A 303 5.56 -0.56 -9.61
CA GLY A 303 4.59 -1.42 -10.28
C GLY A 303 5.27 -2.52 -11.11
N LYS A 304 6.43 -2.21 -11.70
CA LYS A 304 7.21 -3.17 -12.51
C LYS A 304 7.72 -4.37 -11.71
N VAL A 305 7.92 -4.24 -10.40
CA VAL A 305 8.43 -5.33 -9.54
C VAL A 305 7.31 -6.09 -8.81
N ILE A 306 6.07 -5.59 -8.85
CA ILE A 306 4.91 -6.31 -8.32
C ILE A 306 4.56 -7.43 -9.31
N ARG A 307 4.89 -8.67 -8.97
CA ARG A 307 4.75 -9.84 -9.84
C ARG A 307 4.09 -11.00 -9.11
N LEU A 308 3.33 -11.82 -9.84
CA LEU A 308 2.72 -13.04 -9.27
C LEU A 308 3.79 -13.96 -8.67
N GLU A 309 4.92 -14.13 -9.36
CA GLU A 309 6.01 -15.02 -8.96
C GLU A 309 6.67 -14.59 -7.64
N THR A 310 6.49 -13.33 -7.22
CA THR A 310 7.02 -12.80 -5.96
C THR A 310 5.94 -12.49 -4.93
N ALA A 311 4.68 -12.77 -5.24
CA ALA A 311 3.53 -12.42 -4.41
C ALA A 311 3.57 -13.02 -2.99
N LEU A 312 4.26 -14.13 -2.82
CA LEU A 312 4.39 -14.83 -1.52
C LEU A 312 5.82 -14.78 -0.97
N LYS A 313 6.74 -14.10 -1.66
CA LYS A 313 8.14 -14.08 -1.24
C LYS A 313 8.32 -13.36 0.10
N GLY A 314 8.88 -14.07 1.08
CA GLY A 314 9.23 -13.51 2.40
C GLY A 314 8.07 -13.31 3.36
N ILE A 315 6.84 -13.75 3.01
CA ILE A 315 5.68 -13.63 3.92
C ILE A 315 5.59 -14.77 4.94
N ASP A 316 6.15 -15.95 4.66
CA ASP A 316 6.08 -17.11 5.56
C ASP A 316 6.65 -16.82 6.96
N GLY A 317 7.73 -16.04 7.02
CA GLY A 317 8.35 -15.62 8.26
C GLY A 317 7.45 -14.77 9.15
N LEU A 318 6.48 -14.04 8.57
CA LEU A 318 5.56 -13.18 9.32
C LEU A 318 4.60 -13.98 10.20
N LYS A 319 4.36 -15.26 9.88
CA LYS A 319 3.35 -16.09 10.56
C LYS A 319 1.97 -15.45 10.62
N VAL A 320 1.65 -14.60 9.63
CA VAL A 320 0.33 -14.02 9.38
C VAL A 320 -0.30 -14.81 8.25
N PRO A 321 -1.48 -15.42 8.45
CA PRO A 321 -2.10 -16.28 7.44
C PRO A 321 -2.44 -15.51 6.14
N LEU A 322 -2.40 -16.22 5.03
CA LEU A 322 -3.06 -15.77 3.81
C LEU A 322 -4.57 -15.66 4.05
N HIS A 323 -5.23 -14.78 3.29
CA HIS A 323 -6.68 -14.84 3.22
C HIS A 323 -7.10 -16.09 2.44
N PRO A 324 -8.12 -16.86 2.88
CA PRO A 324 -8.54 -18.11 2.20
C PRO A 324 -8.78 -17.92 0.69
N GLY A 325 -9.39 -16.82 0.28
CA GLY A 325 -9.60 -16.51 -1.15
C GLY A 325 -8.29 -16.27 -1.91
N ALA A 326 -7.30 -15.62 -1.30
CA ALA A 326 -5.99 -15.45 -1.91
C ALA A 326 -5.24 -16.79 -2.00
N GLU A 327 -5.28 -17.57 -0.93
CA GLU A 327 -4.70 -18.93 -0.90
C GLU A 327 -5.28 -19.84 -1.98
N LYS A 328 -6.61 -19.84 -2.13
CA LYS A 328 -7.33 -20.58 -3.18
C LYS A 328 -6.82 -20.24 -4.59
N TYR A 329 -6.66 -18.95 -4.89
CA TYR A 329 -6.11 -18.52 -6.17
C TYR A 329 -4.66 -18.96 -6.37
N TYR A 330 -3.81 -18.81 -5.34
CA TYR A 330 -2.40 -19.20 -5.45
C TYR A 330 -2.22 -20.72 -5.60
N LYS A 331 -3.10 -21.55 -5.05
CA LYS A 331 -3.17 -22.99 -5.32
C LYS A 331 -3.61 -23.28 -6.75
N GLU A 332 -4.62 -22.58 -7.26
CA GLU A 332 -5.09 -22.73 -8.65
C GLU A 332 -3.99 -22.48 -9.68
N VAL A 333 -3.15 -21.47 -9.44
CA VAL A 333 -2.06 -21.12 -10.36
C VAL A 333 -0.74 -21.84 -10.07
N GLY A 334 -0.73 -22.76 -9.10
CA GLY A 334 0.44 -23.57 -8.75
C GLY A 334 1.58 -22.82 -8.05
N LEU A 335 1.28 -21.70 -7.41
CA LEU A 335 2.28 -20.92 -6.66
C LEU A 335 2.56 -21.54 -5.28
N ILE A 336 1.58 -22.23 -4.72
CA ILE A 336 1.66 -23.06 -3.49
C ILE A 336 0.88 -24.36 -3.68
N ASN A 337 1.16 -25.37 -2.83
CA ASN A 337 0.50 -26.69 -2.84
C ASN A 337 -0.82 -26.68 -2.06
#